data_2a8c565540f3fba8876a17f2917d0524
#
_entry.id   2a8c565540f3fba8876a17f2917d0524
#
_cell.length_a   1.000
_cell.length_b   1.000
_cell.length_c   1.000
_cell.angle_alpha   90.00
_cell.angle_beta   90.00
_cell.angle_gamma   90.00
#
_symmetry.space_group_name_H-M   'P 1'
#
loop_
_entity.id
_entity.type
_entity.pdbx_description
1 polymer ?
#
loop_
_entity_poly.entity_id
_entity_poly.type
_entity_poly.pdbx_seq_one_letter_code
_entity_poly.pdbx_strand_id
1 'polypeptide(L)'
;VPIYYFNNDVPTMMNIIFSASNYPNYRANDGLYEGNSLYVDDVELIYSSKVQKLYVGGKEWLGFDPNSSEEQIYFMSREASSMPEIKAYRGAGSLTNTRGKSATFPGRELTNSEITITPGVSDGAATVITVKAEDGSSTTTYKIKFVREASTNAKLSNLYVNGNAINNFQPAVYNYTVELPYGTTTIPQVTAQGQEEEQTIAITQASSLTGKAEIIVTAADKKTTATYTIQFKVAQLSDNTLKDIKVNGTSIAGFS
;
A
#
# COMPACT_ATOMS: atom_id res chain seq x y z
N VAL A 1 -12.42 19.71 -31.92
CA VAL A 1 -12.87 19.57 -30.51
C VAL A 1 -13.57 18.25 -30.42
N PRO A 2 -13.09 17.29 -29.57
CA PRO A 2 -13.77 16.03 -29.41
C PRO A 2 -15.17 16.23 -28.80
N ILE A 3 -16.16 15.57 -29.38
CA ILE A 3 -17.54 15.55 -28.90
C ILE A 3 -17.75 14.19 -28.22
N TYR A 4 -18.14 14.22 -26.93
CA TYR A 4 -18.39 13.01 -26.16
C TYR A 4 -19.88 12.76 -26.01
N TYR A 5 -20.30 11.49 -26.20
CA TYR A 5 -21.65 11.03 -25.96
C TYR A 5 -21.80 10.49 -24.55
N PHE A 6 -22.92 10.81 -23.92
CA PHE A 6 -23.20 10.43 -22.52
C PHE A 6 -24.32 9.39 -22.39
N ASN A 7 -24.89 8.93 -23.51
CA ASN A 7 -25.96 7.94 -23.53
C ASN A 7 -25.48 6.60 -24.10
N ASN A 8 -26.09 5.51 -23.68
CA ASN A 8 -25.83 4.17 -24.21
C ASN A 8 -26.33 3.97 -25.65
N ASP A 9 -27.05 4.92 -26.20
CA ASP A 9 -27.62 4.82 -27.52
C ASP A 9 -26.70 5.45 -28.56
N VAL A 10 -26.42 4.73 -29.63
CA VAL A 10 -25.77 5.30 -30.81
C VAL A 10 -26.73 6.37 -31.37
N PRO A 11 -26.32 7.64 -31.48
CA PRO A 11 -27.22 8.67 -31.95
C PRO A 11 -27.60 8.38 -33.39
N THR A 12 -28.89 8.32 -33.66
CA THR A 12 -29.43 8.20 -35.01
C THR A 12 -29.39 9.53 -35.78
N MET A 13 -29.11 10.63 -35.06
CA MET A 13 -28.94 11.94 -35.63
C MET A 13 -28.01 12.80 -34.76
N MET A 14 -27.04 13.45 -35.37
CA MET A 14 -26.16 14.43 -34.73
C MET A 14 -26.36 15.78 -35.39
N ASN A 15 -26.70 16.81 -34.56
CA ASN A 15 -26.72 18.19 -35.00
C ASN A 15 -25.44 18.86 -34.53
N ILE A 16 -24.59 19.25 -35.46
CA ILE A 16 -23.39 20.05 -35.17
C ILE A 16 -23.75 21.49 -35.47
N ILE A 17 -23.85 22.33 -34.43
CA ILE A 17 -24.13 23.75 -34.54
C ILE A 17 -22.83 24.53 -34.40
N PHE A 18 -22.36 25.10 -35.48
CA PHE A 18 -21.26 26.06 -35.47
C PHE A 18 -21.80 27.46 -35.26
N SER A 19 -21.40 28.09 -34.16
CA SER A 19 -21.74 29.49 -33.92
C SER A 19 -20.51 30.36 -34.18
N ALA A 20 -20.56 31.16 -35.20
CA ALA A 20 -19.50 32.11 -35.60
C ALA A 20 -19.66 33.47 -34.95
N SER A 21 -20.32 33.61 -33.79
CA SER A 21 -20.58 34.90 -33.17
C SER A 21 -19.41 35.39 -32.32
N ASN A 22 -18.61 36.25 -32.89
CA ASN A 22 -17.69 37.14 -32.13
C ASN A 22 -18.30 38.55 -31.87
N TYR A 23 -19.60 38.68 -32.03
CA TYR A 23 -20.28 39.99 -31.86
C TYR A 23 -21.09 40.00 -30.57
N PRO A 24 -20.85 40.97 -29.66
CA PRO A 24 -21.55 41.04 -28.37
C PRO A 24 -23.03 41.46 -28.48
N ASN A 25 -23.54 41.79 -29.69
CA ASN A 25 -24.89 42.33 -29.91
C ASN A 25 -25.70 41.57 -30.97
N TYR A 26 -25.46 40.29 -31.17
CA TYR A 26 -26.26 39.50 -32.09
C TYR A 26 -27.70 39.37 -31.59
N ARG A 27 -28.63 39.96 -32.33
CA ARG A 27 -30.07 39.71 -32.20
C ARG A 27 -30.51 38.78 -33.32
N ALA A 28 -31.31 37.78 -32.98
CA ALA A 28 -31.76 36.73 -33.88
C ALA A 28 -32.50 37.20 -35.16
N ASN A 29 -32.77 38.49 -35.26
CA ASN A 29 -33.47 39.11 -36.40
C ASN A 29 -32.63 40.09 -37.23
N ASP A 30 -31.36 40.28 -36.88
CA ASP A 30 -30.48 41.09 -37.73
C ASP A 30 -29.95 40.16 -38.82
N GLY A 31 -30.48 40.30 -40.01
CA GLY A 31 -30.28 39.46 -41.17
C GLY A 31 -28.85 38.93 -41.32
N LEU A 32 -28.73 37.73 -41.75
CA LEU A 32 -27.45 37.05 -42.06
C LEU A 32 -26.59 38.03 -42.89
N TYR A 33 -25.39 38.31 -42.43
CA TYR A 33 -24.39 38.98 -43.25
C TYR A 33 -24.17 38.13 -44.50
N GLU A 34 -24.67 38.56 -45.64
CA GLU A 34 -24.37 37.93 -46.93
C GLU A 34 -22.86 37.92 -47.14
N GLY A 35 -22.29 36.76 -47.26
CA GLY A 35 -20.87 36.58 -47.61
C GLY A 35 -20.00 35.85 -46.58
N ASN A 36 -20.49 35.52 -45.38
CA ASN A 36 -19.75 34.69 -44.43
C ASN A 36 -20.11 33.22 -44.63
N SER A 37 -19.21 32.45 -45.14
CA SER A 37 -19.32 30.99 -45.29
C SER A 37 -18.39 30.29 -44.27
N LEU A 38 -18.95 29.38 -43.48
CA LEU A 38 -18.17 28.44 -42.71
C LEU A 38 -17.98 27.16 -43.52
N TYR A 39 -16.76 26.89 -43.91
CA TYR A 39 -16.42 25.61 -44.54
C TYR A 39 -16.05 24.62 -43.45
N VAL A 40 -16.73 23.48 -43.42
CA VAL A 40 -16.40 22.35 -42.58
C VAL A 40 -15.98 21.24 -43.54
N ASP A 41 -14.70 20.92 -43.48
CA ASP A 41 -14.13 19.83 -44.22
C ASP A 41 -13.89 18.68 -43.23
N ASP A 42 -14.26 17.46 -43.63
CA ASP A 42 -14.07 16.22 -42.89
C ASP A 42 -14.54 16.21 -41.42
N VAL A 43 -15.82 15.93 -41.19
CA VAL A 43 -16.33 15.59 -39.86
C VAL A 43 -16.20 14.10 -39.64
N GLU A 44 -15.26 13.70 -38.78
CA GLU A 44 -15.04 12.33 -38.40
C GLU A 44 -15.53 12.07 -36.97
N LEU A 45 -16.28 10.99 -36.75
CA LEU A 45 -16.63 10.47 -35.44
C LEU A 45 -15.55 9.52 -35.00
N ILE A 46 -14.79 9.93 -33.99
CA ILE A 46 -13.76 9.07 -33.42
C ILE A 46 -14.27 8.44 -32.13
N TYR A 47 -14.46 7.15 -32.15
CA TYR A 47 -14.79 6.38 -30.95
C TYR A 47 -13.52 6.03 -30.17
N SER A 48 -13.55 6.30 -28.87
CA SER A 48 -12.39 6.07 -28.02
C SER A 48 -12.47 4.73 -27.30
N SER A 49 -11.41 3.94 -27.37
CA SER A 49 -11.22 2.75 -26.53
C SER A 49 -10.53 3.04 -25.21
N LYS A 50 -10.29 4.33 -24.87
CA LYS A 50 -9.60 4.71 -23.63
C LYS A 50 -10.53 4.78 -22.43
N VAL A 51 -10.05 4.27 -21.31
CA VAL A 51 -10.62 4.51 -19.98
C VAL A 51 -10.17 5.89 -19.51
N GLN A 52 -11.06 6.66 -18.91
CA GLN A 52 -10.69 7.94 -18.28
C GLN A 52 -10.55 7.81 -16.76
N LYS A 53 -11.38 6.98 -16.16
CA LYS A 53 -11.33 6.73 -14.72
C LYS A 53 -11.44 5.23 -14.45
N LEU A 54 -10.64 4.78 -13.51
CA LEU A 54 -10.70 3.43 -13.00
C LEU A 54 -11.08 3.44 -11.52
N TYR A 55 -12.06 2.62 -11.15
CA TYR A 55 -12.45 2.39 -9.78
C TYR A 55 -11.99 1.01 -9.36
N VAL A 56 -11.41 0.93 -8.18
CA VAL A 56 -10.91 -0.31 -7.58
C VAL A 56 -11.54 -0.45 -6.20
N GLY A 57 -12.28 -1.54 -5.99
CA GLY A 57 -13.02 -1.75 -4.74
C GLY A 57 -14.01 -0.62 -4.42
N GLY A 58 -14.65 -0.05 -5.44
CA GLY A 58 -15.62 1.05 -5.31
C GLY A 58 -15.03 2.44 -5.10
N LYS A 59 -13.70 2.59 -5.08
CA LYS A 59 -13.01 3.89 -4.95
C LYS A 59 -12.29 4.26 -6.24
N GLU A 60 -12.37 5.55 -6.63
CA GLU A 60 -11.60 6.04 -7.77
C GLU A 60 -10.09 5.92 -7.49
N TRP A 61 -9.37 5.31 -8.44
CA TRP A 61 -7.92 5.23 -8.38
C TRP A 61 -7.28 6.46 -9.01
N LEU A 62 -6.92 7.44 -8.18
CA LEU A 62 -6.35 8.72 -8.62
C LEU A 62 -4.95 8.58 -9.24
N GLY A 63 -4.25 7.47 -8.99
CA GLY A 63 -2.94 7.17 -9.58
C GLY A 63 -3.01 6.49 -10.96
N PHE A 64 -4.20 6.22 -11.49
CA PHE A 64 -4.36 5.63 -12.81
C PHE A 64 -4.05 6.63 -13.92
N ASP A 65 -3.11 6.27 -14.80
CA ASP A 65 -2.82 7.04 -16.02
C ASP A 65 -3.48 6.37 -17.24
N PRO A 66 -4.55 6.99 -17.81
CA PRO A 66 -5.25 6.45 -18.97
C PRO A 66 -4.43 6.47 -20.27
N ASN A 67 -3.29 7.14 -20.29
CA ASN A 67 -2.40 7.24 -21.46
C ASN A 67 -1.17 6.34 -21.38
N SER A 68 -0.93 5.73 -20.21
CA SER A 68 0.21 4.84 -20.05
C SER A 68 -0.03 3.50 -20.74
N SER A 69 0.95 3.05 -21.51
CA SER A 69 1.05 1.68 -22.04
C SER A 69 1.84 0.76 -21.10
N GLU A 70 2.49 1.32 -20.09
CA GLU A 70 3.31 0.60 -19.12
C GLU A 70 2.43 -0.08 -18.05
N GLU A 71 3.03 -1.04 -17.35
CA GLU A 71 2.39 -1.67 -16.20
C GLU A 71 2.25 -0.67 -15.05
N GLN A 72 1.03 -0.49 -14.55
CA GLN A 72 0.72 0.39 -13.44
C GLN A 72 0.53 -0.43 -12.17
N ILE A 73 0.98 0.09 -11.01
CA ILE A 73 0.93 -0.62 -9.74
C ILE A 73 -0.15 -0.03 -8.85
N TYR A 74 -1.07 -0.88 -8.40
CA TYR A 74 -2.07 -0.57 -7.39
C TYR A 74 -1.72 -1.27 -6.08
N PHE A 75 -1.54 -0.51 -5.01
CA PHE A 75 -1.29 -1.07 -3.68
C PHE A 75 -2.62 -1.39 -2.98
N MET A 76 -2.79 -2.66 -2.64
CA MET A 76 -3.93 -3.16 -1.87
C MET A 76 -3.60 -3.17 -0.39
N SER A 77 -4.64 -3.07 0.46
CA SER A 77 -4.47 -3.38 1.88
C SER A 77 -3.89 -4.78 2.07
N ARG A 78 -3.03 -4.95 3.07
CA ARG A 78 -2.45 -6.25 3.43
C ARG A 78 -3.52 -7.30 3.78
N GLU A 79 -4.62 -6.86 4.41
CA GLU A 79 -5.72 -7.74 4.82
C GLU A 79 -6.68 -8.08 3.67
N ALA A 80 -6.45 -7.57 2.46
CA ALA A 80 -7.29 -7.89 1.32
C ALA A 80 -7.27 -9.41 1.04
N SER A 81 -8.41 -10.07 1.20
CA SER A 81 -8.55 -11.52 1.02
C SER A 81 -8.78 -11.93 -0.45
N SER A 82 -9.12 -10.98 -1.30
CA SER A 82 -9.41 -11.20 -2.71
C SER A 82 -9.03 -9.99 -3.55
N MET A 83 -8.96 -10.20 -4.87
CA MET A 83 -8.83 -9.11 -5.82
C MET A 83 -10.04 -8.19 -5.73
N PRO A 84 -9.82 -6.85 -5.68
CA PRO A 84 -10.91 -5.90 -5.64
C PRO A 84 -11.67 -5.86 -6.97
N GLU A 85 -12.96 -5.55 -6.91
CA GLU A 85 -13.76 -5.29 -8.11
C GLU A 85 -13.17 -4.09 -8.88
N ILE A 86 -13.13 -4.22 -10.20
CA ILE A 86 -12.66 -3.17 -11.10
C ILE A 86 -13.82 -2.67 -11.93
N LYS A 87 -14.01 -1.34 -11.95
CA LYS A 87 -14.96 -0.66 -12.82
C LYS A 87 -14.26 0.44 -13.59
N ALA A 88 -14.51 0.50 -14.87
CA ALA A 88 -13.89 1.48 -15.75
C ALA A 88 -14.95 2.44 -16.32
N TYR A 89 -14.57 3.70 -16.40
CA TYR A 89 -15.45 4.78 -16.86
C TYR A 89 -14.81 5.52 -18.03
N ARG A 90 -15.67 5.92 -18.96
CA ARG A 90 -15.33 6.72 -20.15
C ARG A 90 -16.17 7.99 -20.15
N GLY A 91 -15.69 9.05 -20.79
CA GLY A 91 -16.44 10.28 -20.97
C GLY A 91 -16.59 11.16 -19.73
N ALA A 92 -15.82 10.93 -18.65
CA ALA A 92 -15.77 11.85 -17.52
C ALA A 92 -15.12 13.18 -17.94
N GLY A 93 -15.68 14.29 -17.52
CA GLY A 93 -15.14 15.61 -17.88
C GLY A 93 -15.83 16.76 -17.19
N SER A 94 -15.26 17.92 -17.36
CA SER A 94 -15.86 19.19 -16.97
C SER A 94 -15.89 20.11 -18.19
N LEU A 95 -17.05 20.64 -18.49
CA LEU A 95 -17.25 21.65 -19.53
C LEU A 95 -17.53 22.98 -18.84
N THR A 96 -16.71 23.97 -19.14
CA THR A 96 -16.97 25.35 -18.72
C THR A 96 -17.34 26.17 -19.97
N ASN A 97 -18.53 26.72 -20.00
CA ASN A 97 -18.93 27.56 -21.11
C ASN A 97 -18.33 28.98 -20.97
N THR A 98 -18.44 29.77 -22.03
CA THR A 98 -17.94 31.16 -22.09
C THR A 98 -18.57 32.11 -21.06
N ARG A 99 -19.62 31.68 -20.35
CA ARG A 99 -20.28 32.44 -19.27
C ARG A 99 -19.85 31.96 -17.87
N GLY A 100 -18.81 31.12 -17.78
CA GLY A 100 -18.28 30.62 -16.51
C GLY A 100 -19.14 29.55 -15.82
N LYS A 101 -20.19 29.03 -16.47
CA LYS A 101 -20.94 27.89 -15.92
C LYS A 101 -20.21 26.61 -16.25
N SER A 102 -19.86 25.89 -15.21
CA SER A 102 -19.23 24.57 -15.31
C SER A 102 -20.26 23.48 -15.06
N ALA A 103 -20.24 22.44 -15.90
CA ALA A 103 -20.93 21.19 -15.69
C ALA A 103 -19.90 20.06 -15.62
N THR A 104 -19.95 19.28 -14.54
CA THR A 104 -19.10 18.11 -14.38
C THR A 104 -19.89 16.87 -14.76
N PHE A 105 -19.33 16.04 -15.61
CA PHE A 105 -19.93 14.77 -16.03
C PHE A 105 -19.17 13.63 -15.35
N PRO A 106 -19.84 12.76 -14.59
CA PRO A 106 -19.18 11.66 -13.90
C PRO A 106 -18.59 10.60 -14.86
N GLY A 107 -18.97 10.66 -16.11
CA GLY A 107 -18.66 9.64 -17.09
C GLY A 107 -19.63 8.47 -17.04
N ARG A 108 -19.48 7.55 -18.01
CA ARG A 108 -20.27 6.34 -18.14
C ARG A 108 -19.42 5.12 -17.75
N GLU A 109 -19.98 4.25 -16.91
CA GLU A 109 -19.38 2.94 -16.66
C GLU A 109 -19.38 2.10 -17.95
N LEU A 110 -18.26 1.42 -18.23
CA LEU A 110 -18.14 0.53 -19.38
C LEU A 110 -18.93 -0.75 -19.14
N THR A 111 -19.64 -1.20 -20.16
CA THR A 111 -20.41 -2.45 -20.11
C THR A 111 -19.52 -3.67 -20.36
N ASN A 112 -20.00 -4.86 -20.02
CA ASN A 112 -19.26 -6.12 -20.21
C ASN A 112 -18.93 -6.42 -21.71
N SER A 113 -19.60 -5.79 -22.65
CA SER A 113 -19.28 -5.90 -24.08
C SER A 113 -18.11 -5.00 -24.50
N GLU A 114 -17.84 -3.95 -23.73
CA GLU A 114 -16.80 -2.96 -23.99
C GLU A 114 -15.51 -3.23 -23.23
N ILE A 115 -15.58 -3.94 -22.12
CA ILE A 115 -14.44 -4.22 -21.25
C ILE A 115 -14.29 -5.72 -20.99
N THR A 116 -13.06 -6.20 -21.09
CA THR A 116 -12.67 -7.54 -20.65
C THR A 116 -11.58 -7.40 -19.60
N ILE A 117 -11.80 -8.00 -18.43
CA ILE A 117 -10.84 -8.02 -17.34
C ILE A 117 -10.34 -9.46 -17.18
N THR A 118 -9.05 -9.66 -17.40
CA THR A 118 -8.37 -10.93 -17.16
C THR A 118 -7.51 -10.78 -15.90
N PRO A 119 -7.96 -11.31 -14.75
CA PRO A 119 -7.23 -11.17 -13.51
C PRO A 119 -5.87 -11.86 -13.56
N GLY A 120 -4.87 -11.29 -12.88
CA GLY A 120 -3.62 -11.97 -12.58
C GLY A 120 -3.89 -13.18 -11.65
N VAL A 121 -3.19 -14.29 -11.90
CA VAL A 121 -3.44 -15.57 -11.19
C VAL A 121 -2.71 -15.67 -9.84
N SER A 122 -1.84 -14.73 -9.52
CA SER A 122 -1.07 -14.71 -8.26
C SER A 122 -0.80 -13.29 -7.81
N ASP A 123 -0.38 -13.12 -6.56
CA ASP A 123 0.06 -11.83 -6.01
C ASP A 123 1.20 -11.26 -6.87
N GLY A 124 1.05 -10.01 -7.27
CA GLY A 124 1.99 -9.34 -8.15
C GLY A 124 1.89 -9.73 -9.63
N ALA A 125 1.01 -10.65 -10.04
CA ALA A 125 0.73 -10.88 -11.45
C ALA A 125 -0.13 -9.75 -12.03
N ALA A 126 0.14 -9.40 -13.30
CA ALA A 126 -0.60 -8.32 -13.94
C ALA A 126 -2.04 -8.76 -14.29
N THR A 127 -3.00 -7.94 -13.88
CA THR A 127 -4.36 -7.97 -14.39
C THR A 127 -4.40 -7.20 -15.71
N VAL A 128 -4.93 -7.82 -16.75
CA VAL A 128 -5.05 -7.21 -18.06
C VAL A 128 -6.48 -6.71 -18.25
N ILE A 129 -6.63 -5.43 -18.55
CA ILE A 129 -7.90 -4.78 -18.86
C ILE A 129 -7.89 -4.38 -20.32
N THR A 130 -8.74 -4.99 -21.12
CA THR A 130 -8.89 -4.70 -22.55
C THR A 130 -10.20 -3.97 -22.78
N VAL A 131 -10.13 -2.80 -23.39
CA VAL A 131 -11.28 -1.94 -23.66
C VAL A 131 -11.44 -1.76 -25.16
N LYS A 132 -12.64 -2.01 -25.66
CA LYS A 132 -13.01 -1.78 -27.08
C LYS A 132 -13.72 -0.44 -27.21
N ALA A 133 -13.50 0.24 -28.32
CA ALA A 133 -14.36 1.35 -28.73
C ALA A 133 -15.79 0.84 -29.04
N GLU A 134 -16.79 1.72 -28.97
CA GLU A 134 -18.21 1.34 -29.18
C GLU A 134 -18.46 0.78 -30.57
N ASP A 135 -17.77 1.27 -31.59
CA ASP A 135 -17.84 0.81 -32.97
C ASP A 135 -16.93 -0.40 -33.25
N GLY A 136 -16.15 -0.83 -32.26
CA GLY A 136 -15.18 -1.92 -32.40
C GLY A 136 -13.93 -1.59 -33.21
N SER A 137 -13.75 -0.32 -33.63
CA SER A 137 -12.66 0.12 -34.52
C SER A 137 -11.30 0.08 -33.83
N SER A 138 -11.26 0.27 -32.51
CA SER A 138 -10.03 0.31 -31.74
C SER A 138 -10.12 -0.42 -30.41
N THR A 139 -8.96 -0.81 -29.90
CA THR A 139 -8.82 -1.51 -28.62
C THR A 139 -7.63 -0.93 -27.85
N THR A 140 -7.82 -0.68 -26.55
CA THR A 140 -6.75 -0.27 -25.66
C THR A 140 -6.59 -1.30 -24.54
N THR A 141 -5.35 -1.65 -24.23
CA THR A 141 -5.03 -2.61 -23.18
C THR A 141 -4.24 -1.92 -22.07
N TYR A 142 -4.70 -2.12 -20.83
CA TYR A 142 -4.00 -1.66 -19.61
C TYR A 142 -3.52 -2.88 -18.83
N LYS A 143 -2.33 -2.78 -18.26
CA LYS A 143 -1.76 -3.79 -17.36
C LYS A 143 -1.67 -3.20 -15.98
N ILE A 144 -2.31 -3.84 -15.01
CA ILE A 144 -2.34 -3.38 -13.62
C ILE A 144 -1.84 -4.49 -12.72
N LYS A 145 -0.78 -4.20 -12.01
CA LYS A 145 -0.22 -5.09 -11.00
C LYS A 145 -0.79 -4.73 -9.64
N PHE A 146 -1.53 -5.66 -9.05
CA PHE A 146 -2.03 -5.52 -7.69
C PHE A 146 -1.00 -6.08 -6.71
N VAL A 147 -0.52 -5.23 -5.82
CA VAL A 147 0.52 -5.57 -4.84
C VAL A 147 -0.02 -5.29 -3.44
N ARG A 148 0.11 -6.25 -2.52
CA ARG A 148 -0.22 -5.98 -1.12
C ARG A 148 0.82 -5.09 -0.48
N GLU A 149 0.36 -4.16 0.36
CA GLU A 149 1.26 -3.36 1.17
C GLU A 149 2.09 -4.26 2.09
N ALA A 150 3.39 -4.00 2.16
CA ALA A 150 4.27 -4.71 3.06
C ALA A 150 3.91 -4.40 4.53
N SER A 151 4.08 -5.40 5.41
CA SER A 151 3.81 -5.23 6.84
C SER A 151 4.72 -4.19 7.49
N THR A 152 4.14 -3.36 8.34
CA THR A 152 4.85 -2.45 9.25
C THR A 152 5.05 -3.06 10.65
N ASN A 153 4.70 -4.34 10.84
CA ASN A 153 4.87 -5.01 12.12
C ASN A 153 6.34 -5.37 12.36
N ALA A 154 6.96 -4.72 13.34
CA ALA A 154 8.33 -4.98 13.79
C ALA A 154 8.38 -5.64 15.19
N LYS A 155 7.33 -6.38 15.58
CA LYS A 155 7.26 -7.01 16.91
C LYS A 155 7.79 -8.44 16.90
N LEU A 156 8.42 -8.82 17.99
CA LEU A 156 8.81 -10.20 18.25
C LEU A 156 7.63 -11.01 18.78
N SER A 157 7.61 -12.30 18.46
CA SER A 157 6.73 -13.29 19.11
C SER A 157 7.34 -13.80 20.40
N ASN A 158 8.67 -13.89 20.48
CA ASN A 158 9.39 -14.31 21.70
C ASN A 158 10.88 -13.91 21.67
N LEU A 159 11.47 -13.87 22.88
CA LEU A 159 12.90 -13.73 23.16
C LEU A 159 13.40 -14.93 23.96
N TYR A 160 14.62 -15.38 23.68
CA TYR A 160 15.22 -16.53 24.32
C TYR A 160 16.62 -16.18 24.85
N VAL A 161 16.96 -16.74 26.01
CA VAL A 161 18.29 -16.68 26.60
C VAL A 161 18.78 -18.12 26.83
N ASN A 162 19.90 -18.49 26.22
CA ASN A 162 20.42 -19.88 26.21
C ASN A 162 19.36 -20.90 25.79
N GLY A 163 18.50 -20.54 24.79
CA GLY A 163 17.43 -21.39 24.29
C GLY A 163 16.17 -21.43 25.15
N ASN A 164 16.15 -20.80 26.32
CA ASN A 164 14.99 -20.73 27.17
C ASN A 164 14.23 -19.41 26.94
N ALA A 165 12.92 -19.50 26.79
CA ALA A 165 12.07 -18.30 26.62
C ALA A 165 12.14 -17.39 27.86
N ILE A 166 12.18 -16.10 27.65
CA ILE A 166 12.09 -15.12 28.74
C ILE A 166 10.68 -15.20 29.34
N ASN A 167 10.62 -15.33 30.66
CA ASN A 167 9.35 -15.33 31.38
C ASN A 167 8.61 -14.00 31.19
N ASN A 168 7.29 -14.09 31.00
CA ASN A 168 6.42 -12.94 30.82
C ASN A 168 6.81 -12.03 29.64
N PHE A 169 7.37 -12.59 28.57
CA PHE A 169 7.59 -11.82 27.34
C PHE A 169 6.28 -11.20 26.82
N GLN A 170 6.33 -9.92 26.48
CA GLN A 170 5.23 -9.19 25.83
C GLN A 170 5.77 -8.44 24.63
N PRO A 171 5.17 -8.57 23.46
CA PRO A 171 5.65 -7.92 22.22
C PRO A 171 5.74 -6.40 22.26
N ALA A 172 5.01 -5.74 23.18
CA ALA A 172 5.00 -4.30 23.35
C ALA A 172 6.00 -3.79 24.41
N VAL A 173 6.69 -4.70 25.10
CA VAL A 173 7.73 -4.38 26.07
C VAL A 173 9.09 -4.54 25.40
N TYR A 174 9.86 -3.46 25.39
CA TYR A 174 11.13 -3.42 24.65
C TYR A 174 12.37 -3.57 25.52
N ASN A 175 12.23 -3.52 26.84
CA ASN A 175 13.36 -3.61 27.77
C ASN A 175 13.12 -4.70 28.79
N TYR A 176 14.06 -5.64 28.87
CA TYR A 176 14.04 -6.76 29.79
C TYR A 176 15.29 -6.78 30.67
N THR A 177 15.14 -7.28 31.88
CA THR A 177 16.26 -7.60 32.76
C THR A 177 16.22 -9.09 33.04
N VAL A 178 17.34 -9.79 32.81
CA VAL A 178 17.50 -11.21 33.11
C VAL A 178 18.56 -11.37 34.17
N GLU A 179 18.18 -12.00 35.29
CA GLU A 179 19.09 -12.31 36.37
C GLU A 179 19.71 -13.69 36.13
N LEU A 180 21.05 -13.74 36.10
CA LEU A 180 21.83 -14.94 35.94
C LEU A 180 22.14 -15.54 37.31
N PRO A 181 22.20 -16.87 37.47
CA PRO A 181 22.58 -17.49 38.73
C PRO A 181 23.95 -17.01 39.23
N TYR A 182 24.13 -16.98 40.57
CA TYR A 182 25.44 -16.75 41.15
C TYR A 182 26.45 -17.79 40.63
N GLY A 183 27.67 -17.35 40.34
CA GLY A 183 28.71 -18.22 39.78
C GLY A 183 28.66 -18.45 38.28
N THR A 184 27.72 -17.80 37.57
CA THR A 184 27.73 -17.85 36.09
C THR A 184 29.01 -17.21 35.54
N THR A 185 29.71 -17.94 34.66
CA THR A 185 30.99 -17.51 34.05
C THR A 185 30.89 -17.32 32.53
N THR A 186 29.83 -17.83 31.92
CA THR A 186 29.62 -17.76 30.46
C THR A 186 28.61 -16.72 30.10
N ILE A 187 28.92 -15.87 29.15
CA ILE A 187 27.98 -14.83 28.62
C ILE A 187 26.82 -15.57 27.95
N PRO A 188 25.55 -15.27 28.30
CA PRO A 188 24.39 -15.91 27.71
C PRO A 188 24.22 -15.56 26.24
N GLN A 189 23.78 -16.50 25.44
CA GLN A 189 23.38 -16.26 24.06
C GLN A 189 21.92 -15.87 23.98
N VAL A 190 21.63 -14.79 23.27
CA VAL A 190 20.28 -14.30 22.99
C VAL A 190 19.86 -14.74 21.60
N THR A 191 18.64 -15.25 21.48
CA THR A 191 17.96 -15.49 20.20
C THR A 191 16.55 -14.91 20.26
N ALA A 192 15.95 -14.66 19.09
CA ALA A 192 14.64 -14.04 19.00
C ALA A 192 13.83 -14.66 17.87
N GLN A 193 12.51 -14.60 17.99
CA GLN A 193 11.57 -15.03 16.98
C GLN A 193 10.64 -13.87 16.61
N GLY A 194 10.49 -13.59 15.31
CA GLY A 194 9.56 -12.60 14.78
C GLY A 194 8.11 -13.08 14.84
N GLN A 195 7.17 -12.14 14.74
CA GLN A 195 5.76 -12.48 14.55
C GLN A 195 5.42 -12.83 13.11
N GLU A 196 6.25 -12.42 12.14
CA GLU A 196 6.04 -12.62 10.72
C GLU A 196 7.33 -13.09 10.05
N GLU A 197 7.21 -13.96 9.04
CA GLU A 197 8.35 -14.56 8.34
C GLU A 197 9.20 -13.55 7.57
N GLU A 198 8.58 -12.47 7.06
CA GLU A 198 9.26 -11.46 6.24
C GLU A 198 10.07 -10.43 7.07
N GLN A 199 10.02 -10.54 8.39
CA GLN A 199 10.84 -9.71 9.27
C GLN A 199 12.31 -10.11 9.20
N THR A 200 13.18 -9.13 9.37
CA THR A 200 14.62 -9.38 9.59
C THR A 200 15.00 -9.02 11.02
N ILE A 201 15.80 -9.88 11.66
CA ILE A 201 16.21 -9.71 13.05
C ILE A 201 17.73 -9.68 13.10
N ALA A 202 18.28 -8.58 13.62
CA ALA A 202 19.71 -8.41 13.89
C ALA A 202 19.94 -8.41 15.39
N ILE A 203 20.88 -9.22 15.89
CA ILE A 203 21.17 -9.34 17.32
C ILE A 203 22.62 -9.00 17.59
N THR A 204 22.83 -7.99 18.44
CA THR A 204 24.12 -7.69 19.03
C THR A 204 24.15 -8.33 20.43
N GLN A 205 24.98 -9.35 20.60
CA GLN A 205 25.11 -10.06 21.87
C GLN A 205 25.77 -9.19 22.95
N ALA A 206 25.47 -9.49 24.21
CA ALA A 206 26.15 -8.85 25.31
C ALA A 206 27.65 -9.20 25.29
N SER A 207 28.50 -8.24 25.61
CA SER A 207 29.97 -8.40 25.69
C SER A 207 30.48 -8.79 27.08
N SER A 208 29.60 -8.82 28.08
CA SER A 208 29.92 -9.20 29.46
C SER A 208 28.71 -9.80 30.17
N LEU A 209 28.93 -10.45 31.33
CA LEU A 209 27.88 -11.05 32.17
C LEU A 209 26.87 -10.02 32.73
N THR A 210 27.26 -8.75 32.80
CA THR A 210 26.40 -7.66 33.22
C THR A 210 26.14 -6.70 32.04
N GLY A 211 26.45 -7.14 30.83
CA GLY A 211 26.28 -6.37 29.62
C GLY A 211 24.83 -6.35 29.12
N LYS A 212 24.64 -5.65 28.05
CA LYS A 212 23.36 -5.49 27.36
C LYS A 212 23.42 -6.21 26.01
N ALA A 213 22.42 -7.03 25.69
CA ALA A 213 22.15 -7.48 24.34
C ALA A 213 21.10 -6.59 23.68
N GLU A 214 21.25 -6.33 22.36
CA GLU A 214 20.34 -5.51 21.58
C GLU A 214 19.81 -6.28 20.39
N ILE A 215 18.50 -6.23 20.16
CA ILE A 215 17.80 -6.95 19.11
C ILE A 215 17.04 -5.92 18.29
N ILE A 216 17.43 -5.74 17.03
CA ILE A 216 16.76 -4.86 16.09
C ILE A 216 15.90 -5.72 15.17
N VAL A 217 14.61 -5.46 15.18
CA VAL A 217 13.62 -6.09 14.28
C VAL A 217 13.25 -5.08 13.21
N THR A 218 13.39 -5.49 11.95
CA THR A 218 12.95 -4.69 10.80
C THR A 218 11.74 -5.37 10.17
N ALA A 219 10.65 -4.65 10.01
CA ALA A 219 9.43 -5.13 9.37
C ALA A 219 9.62 -5.43 7.87
N ALA A 220 8.62 -6.07 7.26
CA ALA A 220 8.63 -6.41 5.83
C ALA A 220 8.74 -5.18 4.92
N ASP A 221 8.25 -4.01 5.33
CA ASP A 221 8.34 -2.74 4.61
C ASP A 221 9.78 -2.19 4.50
N LYS A 222 10.75 -2.81 5.20
CA LYS A 222 12.17 -2.43 5.29
C LYS A 222 12.44 -1.02 5.84
N LYS A 223 11.43 -0.40 6.44
CA LYS A 223 11.47 0.96 7.00
C LYS A 223 11.13 0.98 8.48
N THR A 224 10.11 0.23 8.89
CA THR A 224 9.67 0.18 10.28
C THR A 224 10.58 -0.73 11.09
N THR A 225 11.13 -0.21 12.18
CA THR A 225 12.02 -0.96 13.07
C THR A 225 11.56 -0.88 14.52
N ALA A 226 11.88 -1.91 15.30
CA ALA A 226 11.76 -1.89 16.76
C ALA A 226 13.02 -2.46 17.37
N THR A 227 13.45 -1.89 18.49
CA THR A 227 14.65 -2.33 19.22
C THR A 227 14.26 -2.87 20.59
N TYR A 228 14.61 -4.13 20.84
CA TYR A 228 14.49 -4.76 22.15
C TYR A 228 15.86 -4.84 22.82
N THR A 229 15.88 -4.72 24.14
CA THR A 229 17.11 -4.82 24.93
C THR A 229 16.94 -5.80 26.06
N ILE A 230 17.99 -6.58 26.32
CA ILE A 230 18.12 -7.46 27.49
C ILE A 230 19.32 -7.00 28.30
N GLN A 231 19.09 -6.50 29.50
CA GLN A 231 20.11 -6.20 30.46
C GLN A 231 20.34 -7.41 31.35
N PHE A 232 21.57 -7.92 31.42
CA PHE A 232 21.93 -9.01 32.31
C PHE A 232 22.38 -8.48 33.68
N LYS A 233 22.05 -9.22 34.73
CA LYS A 233 22.53 -9.03 36.11
C LYS A 233 22.91 -10.39 36.63
N VAL A 234 23.97 -10.46 37.44
CA VAL A 234 24.37 -11.69 38.14
C VAL A 234 23.86 -11.63 39.56
N ALA A 235 23.15 -12.66 40.00
CA ALA A 235 22.70 -12.79 41.36
C ALA A 235 23.89 -12.72 42.34
N GLN A 236 23.72 -12.07 43.44
CA GLN A 236 24.72 -12.06 44.52
C GLN A 236 24.54 -13.32 45.37
N LEU A 237 25.64 -13.79 45.93
CA LEU A 237 25.55 -14.83 46.94
C LEU A 237 24.83 -14.28 48.17
N SER A 238 23.72 -14.91 48.55
CA SER A 238 22.91 -14.56 49.69
C SER A 238 23.14 -15.43 50.90
N ASP A 239 24.14 -16.33 50.80
CA ASP A 239 24.51 -17.20 51.92
C ASP A 239 25.32 -16.41 52.95
N ASN A 240 24.72 -16.17 54.08
CA ASN A 240 25.30 -15.49 55.25
C ASN A 240 25.61 -16.46 56.37
N THR A 241 25.61 -17.77 56.07
CA THR A 241 25.98 -18.81 57.06
C THR A 241 27.49 -18.96 57.18
N LEU A 242 27.96 -19.14 58.37
CA LEU A 242 29.34 -19.52 58.64
C LEU A 242 29.48 -21.05 58.52
N LYS A 243 30.41 -21.47 57.70
CA LYS A 243 30.67 -22.92 57.53
C LYS A 243 31.41 -23.50 58.73
N ASP A 244 32.23 -22.71 59.38
CA ASP A 244 33.06 -23.17 60.51
C ASP A 244 33.55 -21.93 61.32
N ILE A 245 33.63 -22.08 62.63
CA ILE A 245 34.26 -21.11 63.51
C ILE A 245 35.45 -21.84 64.15
N LYS A 246 36.62 -21.20 64.09
CA LYS A 246 37.88 -21.77 64.68
C LYS A 246 38.39 -20.83 65.78
N VAL A 247 38.81 -21.45 66.89
CA VAL A 247 39.55 -20.80 67.94
C VAL A 247 40.93 -21.41 68.00
N ASN A 248 41.99 -20.59 67.88
CA ASN A 248 43.39 -21.05 67.80
C ASN A 248 43.62 -22.15 66.75
N GLY A 249 42.93 -22.06 65.60
CA GLY A 249 43.05 -23.01 64.51
C GLY A 249 42.21 -24.29 64.64
N THR A 250 41.51 -24.49 65.76
CA THR A 250 40.65 -25.66 66.03
C THR A 250 39.21 -25.33 65.86
N SER A 251 38.45 -26.09 65.05
CA SER A 251 36.99 -25.88 64.84
C SER A 251 36.25 -26.13 66.17
N ILE A 252 35.23 -25.28 66.39
CA ILE A 252 34.33 -25.44 67.54
C ILE A 252 33.41 -26.63 67.29
N ALA A 253 33.43 -27.64 68.16
CA ALA A 253 32.56 -28.79 68.06
C ALA A 253 31.07 -28.39 68.19
N GLY A 254 30.21 -28.90 67.29
CA GLY A 254 28.77 -28.65 67.32
C GLY A 254 28.34 -27.31 66.60
N PHE A 255 29.25 -26.65 65.91
CA PHE A 255 28.87 -25.58 64.99
C PHE A 255 28.46 -26.18 63.64
N SER A 256 27.16 -26.13 63.30
CA SER A 256 26.57 -26.60 62.05
C SER A 256 25.36 -25.79 61.68
#